data_421b4f7b46d482348cfa55197f66bf71
#
_entry.id   421b4f7b46d482348cfa55197f66bf71
#
_cell.length_a   1.000
_cell.length_b   1.000
_cell.length_c   1.000
_cell.angle_alpha   90.00
_cell.angle_beta   90.00
_cell.angle_gamma   90.00
#
_symmetry.space_group_name_H-M   'P 1'
#
loop_
_entity.id
_entity.type
_entity.pdbx_description
1 polymer ?
#
loop_
_entity_poly.entity_id
_entity_poly.type
_entity_poly.pdbx_seq_one_letter_code
_entity_poly.pdbx_strand_id
1 'polypeptide(L)'
;MNKKIGLYLLLTTLILILFGIIMIYSSSSIWAEYKFSDSYKYVKHQTLFFLIGIISIIILGKINTKFYYTNATKIFLICIILLVLVLIPGIGSVRNGSRSWFGIGAFGIQPSEFAKIGIIIITSKYLSKSNKFINNIKEGVIPILLVLALVFGLIMLQPDFGTGMIIIISILALLFIAGVSIKFFIGLGFIGIFGIITLIIIAPYRMDRITSFINPWKDPLGTGFQIIQSLYAIGPGGCFFLR
;
A
#
# COMPACT_ATOMS: atom_id res chain seq x y z
N MET A 1 -23.92 3.60 9.22
CA MET A 1 -23.06 4.74 8.81
C MET A 1 -23.97 5.87 8.33
N ASN A 2 -23.77 7.08 8.83
CA ASN A 2 -24.62 8.22 8.47
C ASN A 2 -24.44 8.51 6.96
N LYS A 3 -25.54 8.52 6.17
CA LYS A 3 -25.50 8.73 4.70
C LYS A 3 -24.70 10.00 4.31
N LYS A 4 -24.77 11.03 5.15
CA LYS A 4 -24.00 12.27 4.95
C LYS A 4 -22.49 12.08 5.01
N ILE A 5 -21.99 11.27 5.97
CA ILE A 5 -20.56 10.97 6.08
C ILE A 5 -20.05 10.21 4.85
N GLY A 6 -20.81 9.21 4.38
CA GLY A 6 -20.48 8.49 3.16
C GLY A 6 -20.43 9.39 1.92
N LEU A 7 -21.35 10.35 1.81
CA LEU A 7 -21.35 11.31 0.72
C LEU A 7 -20.15 12.26 0.79
N TYR A 8 -19.81 12.79 1.96
CA TYR A 8 -18.62 13.64 2.15
C TYR A 8 -17.34 12.91 1.79
N LEU A 9 -17.20 11.66 2.22
CA LEU A 9 -16.06 10.81 1.86
C LEU A 9 -15.95 10.62 0.34
N LEU A 10 -17.06 10.34 -0.33
CA LEU A 10 -17.09 10.18 -1.77
C LEU A 10 -16.70 11.49 -2.48
N LEU A 11 -17.31 12.61 -2.09
CA LEU A 11 -17.04 13.91 -2.71
C LEU A 11 -15.57 14.34 -2.53
N THR A 12 -15.01 14.22 -1.31
CA THR A 12 -13.61 14.55 -1.06
C THR A 12 -12.67 13.65 -1.86
N THR A 13 -12.98 12.36 -1.96
CA THR A 13 -12.20 11.42 -2.78
C THR A 13 -12.23 11.81 -4.25
N LEU A 14 -13.40 12.14 -4.81
CA LEU A 14 -13.53 12.57 -6.21
C LEU A 14 -12.75 13.85 -6.49
N ILE A 15 -12.86 14.85 -5.61
CA ILE A 15 -12.14 16.13 -5.74
C ILE A 15 -10.62 15.87 -5.74
N LEU A 16 -10.11 15.05 -4.81
CA LEU A 16 -8.70 14.73 -4.74
C LEU A 16 -8.20 13.97 -5.98
N ILE A 17 -9.01 13.06 -6.54
CA ILE A 17 -8.61 12.33 -7.75
C ILE A 17 -8.59 13.28 -8.96
N LEU A 18 -9.59 14.14 -9.12
CA LEU A 18 -9.64 15.10 -10.22
C LEU A 18 -8.44 16.07 -10.15
N PHE A 19 -8.14 16.59 -8.96
CA PHE A 19 -6.95 17.39 -8.74
C PHE A 19 -5.66 16.60 -9.06
N GLY A 20 -5.58 15.33 -8.64
CA GLY A 20 -4.47 14.44 -8.96
C GLY A 20 -4.27 14.23 -10.47
N ILE A 21 -5.34 14.11 -11.25
CA ILE A 21 -5.24 13.99 -12.72
C ILE A 21 -4.65 15.26 -13.34
N ILE A 22 -5.05 16.44 -12.86
CA ILE A 22 -4.49 17.72 -13.32
C ILE A 22 -2.99 17.79 -12.98
N MET A 23 -2.62 17.40 -11.77
CA MET A 23 -1.21 17.38 -11.32
C MET A 23 -0.36 16.38 -12.10
N ILE A 24 -0.90 15.21 -12.47
CA ILE A 24 -0.23 14.25 -13.32
C ILE A 24 0.05 14.85 -14.70
N TYR A 25 -0.91 15.56 -15.29
CA TYR A 25 -0.67 16.26 -16.55
C TYR A 25 0.46 17.27 -16.42
N SER A 26 0.37 18.15 -15.44
CA SER A 26 1.36 19.20 -15.20
C SER A 26 2.78 18.66 -15.04
N SER A 27 2.93 17.56 -14.27
CA SER A 27 4.24 17.00 -13.96
C SER A 27 4.82 16.07 -15.04
N SER A 28 3.98 15.49 -15.90
CA SER A 28 4.42 14.44 -16.82
C SER A 28 4.30 14.79 -18.30
N SER A 29 3.65 15.89 -18.67
CA SER A 29 3.35 16.23 -20.08
C SER A 29 4.60 16.34 -20.95
N ILE A 30 5.62 17.08 -20.49
CA ILE A 30 6.88 17.30 -21.24
C ILE A 30 7.61 15.97 -21.44
N TRP A 31 7.72 15.16 -20.37
CA TRP A 31 8.37 13.85 -20.43
C TRP A 31 7.60 12.86 -21.33
N ALA A 32 6.27 12.88 -21.26
CA ALA A 32 5.42 12.04 -22.08
C ALA A 32 5.53 12.38 -23.56
N GLU A 33 5.56 13.68 -23.89
CA GLU A 33 5.79 14.17 -25.26
C GLU A 33 7.13 13.70 -25.79
N TYR A 34 8.21 13.95 -25.03
CA TYR A 34 9.56 13.55 -25.41
C TYR A 34 9.70 12.05 -25.67
N LYS A 35 9.11 11.21 -24.79
CA LYS A 35 9.30 9.76 -24.82
C LYS A 35 8.33 9.02 -25.73
N PHE A 36 7.10 9.53 -25.87
CA PHE A 36 5.99 8.82 -26.53
C PHE A 36 5.31 9.62 -27.62
N SER A 37 5.73 10.86 -27.88
CA SER A 37 5.06 11.81 -28.79
C SER A 37 3.56 11.98 -28.49
N ASP A 38 3.20 11.90 -27.19
CA ASP A 38 1.83 12.06 -26.68
C ASP A 38 1.88 12.62 -25.27
N SER A 39 1.72 13.95 -25.12
CA SER A 39 1.73 14.65 -23.82
C SER A 39 0.64 14.15 -22.85
N TYR A 40 -0.45 13.59 -23.39
CA TYR A 40 -1.61 13.12 -22.60
C TYR A 40 -1.54 11.63 -22.23
N LYS A 41 -0.49 10.93 -22.58
CA LYS A 41 -0.40 9.46 -22.38
C LYS A 41 -0.71 9.02 -20.96
N TYR A 42 -0.09 9.64 -19.97
CA TYR A 42 -0.32 9.31 -18.55
C TYR A 42 -1.70 9.71 -18.08
N VAL A 43 -2.20 10.86 -18.52
CA VAL A 43 -3.55 11.35 -18.19
C VAL A 43 -4.63 10.40 -18.74
N LYS A 44 -4.50 9.95 -19.99
CA LYS A 44 -5.43 8.98 -20.60
C LYS A 44 -5.51 7.70 -19.77
N HIS A 45 -4.38 7.16 -19.34
CA HIS A 45 -4.34 5.97 -18.48
C HIS A 45 -4.97 6.23 -17.11
N GLN A 46 -4.63 7.36 -16.48
CA GLN A 46 -5.18 7.71 -15.17
C GLN A 46 -6.69 7.92 -15.22
N THR A 47 -7.20 8.58 -16.27
CA THR A 47 -8.63 8.79 -16.47
C THR A 47 -9.36 7.46 -16.70
N LEU A 48 -8.77 6.53 -17.45
CA LEU A 48 -9.34 5.19 -17.63
C LEU A 48 -9.46 4.44 -16.29
N PHE A 49 -8.37 4.43 -15.49
CA PHE A 49 -8.41 3.79 -14.17
C PHE A 49 -9.34 4.51 -13.19
N PHE A 50 -9.49 5.82 -13.30
CA PHE A 50 -10.48 6.58 -12.54
C PHE A 50 -11.92 6.12 -12.85
N LEU A 51 -12.27 5.96 -14.13
CA LEU A 51 -13.58 5.46 -14.53
C LEU A 51 -13.83 4.04 -14.03
N ILE A 52 -12.85 3.15 -14.16
CA ILE A 52 -12.91 1.78 -13.60
C ILE A 52 -13.10 1.84 -12.08
N GLY A 53 -12.39 2.74 -11.41
CA GLY A 53 -12.50 2.96 -9.96
C GLY A 53 -13.90 3.40 -9.53
N ILE A 54 -14.53 4.33 -10.24
CA ILE A 54 -15.92 4.76 -9.99
C ILE A 54 -16.88 3.57 -10.12
N ILE A 55 -16.78 2.82 -11.22
CA ILE A 55 -17.61 1.63 -11.44
C ILE A 55 -17.42 0.64 -10.30
N SER A 56 -16.18 0.41 -9.89
CA SER A 56 -15.85 -0.48 -8.77
C SER A 56 -16.47 0.00 -7.45
N ILE A 57 -16.42 1.28 -7.13
CA ILE A 57 -17.05 1.86 -5.93
C ILE A 57 -18.56 1.62 -5.96
N ILE A 58 -19.22 1.83 -7.10
CA ILE A 58 -20.67 1.63 -7.24
C ILE A 58 -21.05 0.15 -7.05
N ILE A 59 -20.30 -0.77 -7.65
CA ILE A 59 -20.55 -2.21 -7.54
C ILE A 59 -20.30 -2.68 -6.11
N LEU A 60 -19.11 -2.41 -5.57
CA LEU A 60 -18.70 -2.88 -4.24
C LEU A 60 -19.54 -2.24 -3.13
N GLY A 61 -19.98 -1.00 -3.31
CA GLY A 61 -20.87 -0.30 -2.37
C GLY A 61 -22.26 -0.92 -2.23
N LYS A 62 -22.71 -1.69 -3.23
CA LYS A 62 -23.98 -2.45 -3.17
C LYS A 62 -23.86 -3.81 -2.48
N ILE A 63 -22.63 -4.30 -2.29
CA ILE A 63 -22.39 -5.61 -1.67
C ILE A 63 -22.57 -5.49 -0.15
N ASN A 64 -23.39 -6.36 0.41
CA ASN A 64 -23.62 -6.41 1.85
C ASN A 64 -22.35 -6.86 2.59
N THR A 65 -22.04 -6.23 3.71
CA THR A 65 -20.91 -6.58 4.59
C THR A 65 -20.94 -8.05 5.03
N LYS A 66 -22.13 -8.66 5.14
CA LYS A 66 -22.31 -10.08 5.43
C LYS A 66 -21.64 -10.98 4.39
N PHE A 67 -21.62 -10.57 3.12
CA PHE A 67 -20.92 -11.30 2.06
C PHE A 67 -19.42 -11.40 2.34
N TYR A 68 -18.78 -10.27 2.70
CA TYR A 68 -17.36 -10.24 3.04
C TYR A 68 -17.06 -11.09 4.28
N TYR A 69 -17.89 -11.00 5.31
CA TYR A 69 -17.76 -11.81 6.52
C TYR A 69 -17.84 -13.31 6.22
N THR A 70 -18.85 -13.74 5.46
CA THR A 70 -19.06 -15.15 5.12
C THR A 70 -17.92 -15.70 4.26
N ASN A 71 -17.49 -14.93 3.27
CA ASN A 71 -16.47 -15.35 2.30
C ASN A 71 -15.03 -14.93 2.67
N ALA A 72 -14.79 -14.36 3.85
CA ALA A 72 -13.50 -13.84 4.27
C ALA A 72 -12.33 -14.81 4.05
N THR A 73 -12.51 -16.08 4.41
CA THR A 73 -11.50 -17.13 4.25
C THR A 73 -11.21 -17.41 2.77
N LYS A 74 -12.24 -17.47 1.93
CA LYS A 74 -12.08 -17.68 0.48
C LYS A 74 -11.36 -16.50 -0.17
N ILE A 75 -11.76 -15.27 0.17
CA ILE A 75 -11.13 -14.05 -0.32
C ILE A 75 -9.65 -14.03 0.07
N PHE A 76 -9.34 -14.32 1.33
CA PHE A 76 -7.96 -14.35 1.81
C PHE A 76 -7.12 -15.42 1.11
N LEU A 77 -7.65 -16.64 0.93
CA LEU A 77 -6.96 -17.71 0.20
C LEU A 77 -6.66 -17.33 -1.25
N ILE A 78 -7.61 -16.71 -1.94
CA ILE A 78 -7.39 -16.19 -3.31
C ILE A 78 -6.24 -15.17 -3.29
N CYS A 79 -6.20 -14.23 -2.33
CA CYS A 79 -5.13 -13.27 -2.22
C CYS A 79 -3.75 -13.95 -1.99
N ILE A 80 -3.69 -14.97 -1.14
CA ILE A 80 -2.45 -15.75 -0.92
C ILE A 80 -2.00 -16.44 -2.20
N ILE A 81 -2.93 -17.09 -2.91
CA ILE A 81 -2.62 -17.75 -4.18
C ILE A 81 -2.05 -16.73 -5.19
N LEU A 82 -2.66 -15.55 -5.31
CA LEU A 82 -2.15 -14.49 -6.19
C LEU A 82 -0.76 -13.98 -5.78
N LEU A 83 -0.49 -13.85 -4.46
CA LEU A 83 0.83 -13.48 -3.96
C LEU A 83 1.90 -14.53 -4.27
N VAL A 84 1.54 -15.81 -4.23
CA VAL A 84 2.46 -16.90 -4.59
C VAL A 84 2.67 -16.96 -6.10
N LEU A 85 1.60 -16.85 -6.88
CA LEU A 85 1.67 -16.90 -8.36
C LEU A 85 2.55 -15.80 -8.94
N VAL A 86 2.53 -14.59 -8.36
CA VAL A 86 3.36 -13.48 -8.87
C VAL A 86 4.85 -13.70 -8.67
N LEU A 87 5.25 -14.55 -7.72
CA LEU A 87 6.65 -14.90 -7.48
C LEU A 87 7.22 -15.84 -8.58
N ILE A 88 6.34 -16.56 -9.29
CA ILE A 88 6.76 -17.54 -10.31
C ILE A 88 7.33 -16.80 -11.53
N PRO A 89 8.57 -17.13 -11.95
CA PRO A 89 9.15 -16.62 -13.18
C PRO A 89 8.25 -16.93 -14.40
N GLY A 90 8.04 -15.93 -15.24
CA GLY A 90 7.15 -16.06 -16.41
C GLY A 90 5.69 -15.67 -16.15
N ILE A 91 5.20 -15.72 -14.90
CA ILE A 91 3.85 -15.26 -14.53
C ILE A 91 3.93 -13.82 -13.98
N GLY A 92 4.83 -13.56 -13.03
CA GLY A 92 5.05 -12.22 -12.48
C GLY A 92 6.03 -11.40 -13.30
N SER A 93 5.68 -10.14 -13.57
CA SER A 93 6.55 -9.17 -14.23
C SER A 93 7.37 -8.37 -13.22
N VAL A 94 8.63 -8.09 -13.56
CA VAL A 94 9.54 -7.29 -12.75
C VAL A 94 9.40 -5.82 -13.12
N ARG A 95 9.13 -4.96 -12.14
CA ARG A 95 9.10 -3.49 -12.28
C ARG A 95 9.91 -2.86 -11.16
N ASN A 96 10.83 -1.97 -11.51
CA ASN A 96 11.70 -1.29 -10.54
C ASN A 96 12.42 -2.24 -9.56
N GLY A 97 12.86 -3.41 -10.05
CA GLY A 97 13.55 -4.41 -9.24
C GLY A 97 12.66 -5.33 -8.39
N SER A 98 11.34 -5.12 -8.40
CA SER A 98 10.37 -5.93 -7.65
C SER A 98 9.53 -6.79 -8.59
N ARG A 99 9.44 -8.11 -8.33
CA ARG A 99 8.53 -9.03 -9.04
C ARG A 99 7.19 -9.08 -8.31
N SER A 100 6.36 -8.07 -8.52
CA SER A 100 5.12 -7.87 -7.76
C SER A 100 3.91 -7.56 -8.64
N TRP A 101 4.03 -7.67 -9.98
CA TRP A 101 2.98 -7.27 -10.91
C TRP A 101 2.56 -8.39 -11.84
N PHE A 102 1.27 -8.51 -12.09
CA PHE A 102 0.73 -9.21 -13.25
C PHE A 102 0.46 -8.21 -14.36
N GLY A 103 0.74 -8.59 -15.62
CA GLY A 103 0.44 -7.79 -16.79
C GLY A 103 1.65 -7.24 -17.51
N ILE A 104 1.39 -6.67 -18.70
CA ILE A 104 2.39 -6.20 -19.65
C ILE A 104 2.22 -4.69 -19.86
N GLY A 105 3.33 -3.96 -19.94
CA GLY A 105 3.33 -2.53 -20.22
C GLY A 105 2.65 -1.70 -19.13
N ALA A 106 1.75 -0.80 -19.52
CA ALA A 106 1.05 0.10 -18.60
C ALA A 106 -0.06 -0.58 -17.80
N PHE A 107 -0.61 -1.70 -18.30
CA PHE A 107 -1.65 -2.44 -17.61
C PHE A 107 -1.02 -3.48 -16.69
N GLY A 108 -1.01 -3.18 -15.41
CA GLY A 108 -0.50 -4.09 -14.38
C GLY A 108 -1.41 -4.10 -13.17
N ILE A 109 -1.61 -5.31 -12.63
CA ILE A 109 -2.32 -5.54 -11.38
C ILE A 109 -1.30 -6.02 -10.36
N GLN A 110 -1.27 -5.39 -9.18
CA GLN A 110 -0.39 -5.77 -8.10
C GLN A 110 -1.17 -6.61 -7.08
N PRO A 111 -0.88 -7.91 -6.91
CA PRO A 111 -1.58 -8.79 -5.98
C PRO A 111 -1.57 -8.32 -4.53
N SER A 112 -0.50 -7.66 -4.10
CA SER A 112 -0.38 -7.14 -2.73
C SER A 112 -1.42 -6.05 -2.41
N GLU A 113 -1.96 -5.34 -3.42
CA GLU A 113 -3.07 -4.41 -3.23
C GLU A 113 -4.35 -5.12 -2.78
N PHE A 114 -4.64 -6.28 -3.38
CA PHE A 114 -5.76 -7.14 -2.96
C PHE A 114 -5.49 -7.84 -1.63
N ALA A 115 -4.24 -8.23 -1.40
CA ALA A 115 -3.84 -8.87 -0.16
C ALA A 115 -4.04 -7.96 1.06
N LYS A 116 -3.84 -6.64 0.94
CA LYS A 116 -4.18 -5.65 1.99
C LYS A 116 -5.65 -5.76 2.39
N ILE A 117 -6.54 -5.80 1.41
CA ILE A 117 -7.98 -5.93 1.67
C ILE A 117 -8.30 -7.30 2.25
N GLY A 118 -7.74 -8.37 1.68
CA GLY A 118 -7.96 -9.75 2.13
C GLY A 118 -7.57 -9.98 3.59
N ILE A 119 -6.40 -9.49 4.00
CA ILE A 119 -5.92 -9.65 5.37
C ILE A 119 -6.74 -8.80 6.36
N ILE A 120 -7.19 -7.61 5.97
CA ILE A 120 -8.08 -6.77 6.80
C ILE A 120 -9.41 -7.49 7.02
N ILE A 121 -10.01 -8.06 5.98
CA ILE A 121 -11.29 -8.77 6.06
C ILE A 121 -11.18 -10.01 6.96
N ILE A 122 -10.16 -10.86 6.78
CA ILE A 122 -10.01 -12.07 7.58
C ILE A 122 -9.70 -11.74 9.05
N THR A 123 -8.85 -10.75 9.30
CA THR A 123 -8.53 -10.26 10.64
C THR A 123 -9.77 -9.69 11.33
N SER A 124 -10.55 -8.86 10.64
CA SER A 124 -11.80 -8.29 11.17
C SER A 124 -12.82 -9.38 11.51
N LYS A 125 -12.97 -10.39 10.65
CA LYS A 125 -13.82 -11.57 10.94
C LYS A 125 -13.36 -12.30 12.18
N TYR A 126 -12.06 -12.50 12.35
CA TYR A 126 -11.50 -13.19 13.49
C TYR A 126 -11.75 -12.42 14.78
N LEU A 127 -11.48 -11.12 14.79
CA LEU A 127 -11.69 -10.23 15.94
C LEU A 127 -13.17 -10.09 16.33
N SER A 128 -14.10 -10.15 15.36
CA SER A 128 -15.54 -10.03 15.63
C SER A 128 -16.16 -11.24 16.32
N LYS A 129 -15.48 -12.39 16.38
CA LYS A 129 -16.04 -13.62 16.94
C LYS A 129 -16.17 -13.64 18.46
N SER A 130 -15.28 -12.98 19.18
CA SER A 130 -15.38 -12.89 20.66
C SER A 130 -14.40 -11.88 21.25
N ASN A 131 -14.90 -10.99 22.12
CA ASN A 131 -14.06 -10.10 22.93
C ASN A 131 -13.18 -10.87 23.96
N LYS A 132 -13.51 -12.13 24.28
CA LYS A 132 -12.70 -12.95 25.18
C LYS A 132 -11.33 -13.29 24.61
N PHE A 133 -11.21 -13.41 23.28
CA PHE A 133 -9.93 -13.70 22.63
C PHE A 133 -8.95 -12.53 22.67
N ILE A 134 -9.45 -11.30 22.76
CA ILE A 134 -8.61 -10.10 22.78
C ILE A 134 -7.77 -10.01 24.06
N ASN A 135 -8.32 -10.48 25.18
CA ASN A 135 -7.64 -10.51 26.48
C ASN A 135 -6.61 -11.65 26.61
N ASN A 136 -6.72 -12.68 25.77
CA ASN A 136 -5.74 -13.77 25.72
C ASN A 136 -4.83 -13.61 24.50
N ILE A 137 -3.61 -13.12 24.71
CA ILE A 137 -2.61 -12.88 23.63
C ILE A 137 -2.38 -14.14 22.82
N LYS A 138 -2.32 -15.32 23.47
CA LYS A 138 -2.02 -16.59 22.79
C LYS A 138 -3.10 -17.01 21.82
N GLU A 139 -4.36 -16.86 22.18
CA GLU A 139 -5.50 -17.32 21.37
C GLU A 139 -6.06 -16.22 20.47
N GLY A 140 -5.90 -14.94 20.86
CA GLY A 140 -6.46 -13.80 20.16
C GLY A 140 -5.49 -13.14 19.20
N VAL A 141 -4.29 -12.83 19.65
CA VAL A 141 -3.35 -11.99 18.91
C VAL A 141 -2.36 -12.82 18.09
N ILE A 142 -1.81 -13.90 18.65
CA ILE A 142 -0.80 -14.73 17.96
C ILE A 142 -1.29 -15.27 16.61
N PRO A 143 -2.51 -15.82 16.45
CA PRO A 143 -2.97 -16.29 15.14
C PRO A 143 -3.00 -15.18 14.08
N ILE A 144 -3.37 -13.96 14.48
CA ILE A 144 -3.38 -12.80 13.58
C ILE A 144 -1.94 -12.44 13.17
N LEU A 145 -1.00 -12.45 14.12
CA LEU A 145 0.41 -12.18 13.84
C LEU A 145 1.04 -13.25 12.93
N LEU A 146 0.65 -14.51 13.05
CA LEU A 146 1.11 -15.58 12.16
C LEU A 146 0.59 -15.37 10.73
N VAL A 147 -0.66 -15.00 10.57
CA VAL A 147 -1.23 -14.63 9.27
C VAL A 147 -0.53 -13.39 8.70
N LEU A 148 -0.28 -12.38 9.53
CA LEU A 148 0.47 -11.19 9.14
C LEU A 148 1.90 -11.53 8.71
N ALA A 149 2.60 -12.37 9.47
CA ALA A 149 3.96 -12.81 9.14
C ALA A 149 4.02 -13.58 7.83
N LEU A 150 3.04 -14.44 7.55
CA LEU A 150 2.92 -15.15 6.27
C LEU A 150 2.79 -14.16 5.11
N VAL A 151 1.83 -13.22 5.17
CA VAL A 151 1.60 -12.23 4.10
C VAL A 151 2.81 -11.32 3.94
N PHE A 152 3.37 -10.83 5.04
CA PHE A 152 4.57 -9.99 5.03
C PHE A 152 5.76 -10.72 4.42
N GLY A 153 5.99 -11.99 4.79
CA GLY A 153 7.06 -12.82 4.22
C GLY A 153 6.93 -12.99 2.71
N LEU A 154 5.72 -13.29 2.20
CA LEU A 154 5.46 -13.37 0.76
C LEU A 154 5.73 -12.05 0.02
N ILE A 155 5.42 -10.92 0.64
CA ILE A 155 5.68 -9.59 0.06
C ILE A 155 7.17 -9.25 0.12
N MET A 156 7.88 -9.67 1.17
CA MET A 156 9.33 -9.50 1.26
C MET A 156 10.09 -10.32 0.20
N LEU A 157 9.57 -11.47 -0.20
CA LEU A 157 10.09 -12.23 -1.35
C LEU A 157 9.91 -11.50 -2.70
N GLN A 158 9.01 -10.51 -2.76
CA GLN A 158 8.80 -9.63 -3.93
C GLN A 158 9.66 -8.37 -3.90
N PRO A 159 10.63 -8.18 -3.02
CA PRO A 159 11.28 -6.97 -2.49
C PRO A 159 10.40 -5.71 -2.42
N ASP A 160 9.16 -5.84 -1.89
CA ASP A 160 8.22 -4.71 -1.73
C ASP A 160 8.02 -4.34 -0.26
N PHE A 161 9.06 -3.75 0.33
CA PHE A 161 9.06 -3.37 1.73
C PHE A 161 7.98 -2.33 2.07
N GLY A 162 7.71 -1.38 1.17
CA GLY A 162 6.72 -0.32 1.39
C GLY A 162 5.31 -0.87 1.63
N THR A 163 4.85 -1.75 0.73
CA THR A 163 3.54 -2.41 0.86
C THR A 163 3.48 -3.30 2.10
N GLY A 164 4.57 -4.02 2.40
CA GLY A 164 4.67 -4.83 3.61
C GLY A 164 4.47 -4.01 4.89
N MET A 165 5.09 -2.85 5.00
CA MET A 165 4.94 -1.94 6.15
C MET A 165 3.53 -1.38 6.28
N ILE A 166 2.88 -1.02 5.18
CA ILE A 166 1.48 -0.56 5.19
C ILE A 166 0.56 -1.64 5.76
N ILE A 167 0.76 -2.90 5.39
CA ILE A 167 -0.02 -4.02 5.91
C ILE A 167 0.22 -4.20 7.41
N ILE A 168 1.46 -4.17 7.87
CA ILE A 168 1.78 -4.26 9.30
C ILE A 168 1.05 -3.16 10.08
N ILE A 169 1.21 -1.90 9.66
CA ILE A 169 0.57 -0.76 10.32
C ILE A 169 -0.94 -0.90 10.34
N SER A 170 -1.55 -1.33 9.22
CA SER A 170 -3.01 -1.51 9.13
C SER A 170 -3.52 -2.58 10.09
N ILE A 171 -2.83 -3.71 10.22
CA ILE A 171 -3.24 -4.79 11.13
C ILE A 171 -2.99 -4.41 12.59
N LEU A 172 -1.89 -3.73 12.88
CA LEU A 172 -1.64 -3.22 14.25
C LEU A 172 -2.70 -2.19 14.64
N ALA A 173 -3.12 -1.30 13.74
CA ALA A 173 -4.22 -0.37 13.97
C ALA A 173 -5.55 -1.11 14.26
N LEU A 174 -5.86 -2.18 13.52
CA LEU A 174 -7.03 -3.01 13.80
C LEU A 174 -6.97 -3.68 15.17
N LEU A 175 -5.82 -4.21 15.57
CA LEU A 175 -5.61 -4.80 16.90
C LEU A 175 -5.79 -3.75 18.01
N PHE A 176 -5.29 -2.53 17.78
CA PHE A 176 -5.44 -1.41 18.71
C PHE A 176 -6.92 -1.02 18.88
N ILE A 177 -7.66 -0.85 17.78
CA ILE A 177 -9.09 -0.54 17.79
C ILE A 177 -9.90 -1.67 18.45
N ALA A 178 -9.46 -2.92 18.28
CA ALA A 178 -10.09 -4.09 18.91
C ALA A 178 -9.88 -4.15 20.43
N GLY A 179 -9.00 -3.29 21.01
CA GLY A 179 -8.79 -3.20 22.46
C GLY A 179 -7.62 -4.03 23.00
N VAL A 180 -6.70 -4.47 22.14
CA VAL A 180 -5.46 -5.12 22.60
C VAL A 180 -4.64 -4.16 23.46
N SER A 181 -4.10 -4.65 24.57
CA SER A 181 -3.42 -3.81 25.57
C SER A 181 -2.23 -3.05 24.98
N ILE A 182 -2.07 -1.79 25.39
CA ILE A 182 -0.95 -0.94 24.94
C ILE A 182 0.42 -1.54 25.29
N LYS A 183 0.52 -2.31 26.37
CA LYS A 183 1.75 -3.02 26.77
C LYS A 183 2.25 -3.97 25.69
N PHE A 184 1.31 -4.61 24.96
CA PHE A 184 1.65 -5.47 23.82
C PHE A 184 2.32 -4.67 22.70
N PHE A 185 1.80 -3.49 22.35
CA PHE A 185 2.37 -2.64 21.31
C PHE A 185 3.73 -2.08 21.70
N ILE A 186 3.93 -1.74 22.97
CA ILE A 186 5.24 -1.33 23.47
C ILE A 186 6.26 -2.47 23.32
N GLY A 187 5.90 -3.70 23.74
CA GLY A 187 6.76 -4.88 23.55
C GLY A 187 7.05 -5.16 22.07
N LEU A 188 6.03 -5.08 21.20
CA LEU A 188 6.20 -5.26 19.77
C LEU A 188 7.08 -4.16 19.15
N GLY A 189 7.00 -2.92 19.67
CA GLY A 189 7.85 -1.81 19.28
C GLY A 189 9.33 -2.10 19.55
N PHE A 190 9.68 -2.63 20.72
CA PHE A 190 11.05 -3.05 21.02
C PHE A 190 11.54 -4.13 20.08
N ILE A 191 10.70 -5.15 19.81
CA ILE A 191 11.04 -6.22 18.85
C ILE A 191 11.21 -5.63 17.44
N GLY A 192 10.37 -4.68 17.05
CA GLY A 192 10.43 -4.00 15.76
C GLY A 192 11.72 -3.19 15.60
N ILE A 193 12.12 -2.42 16.63
CA ILE A 193 13.37 -1.65 16.62
C ILE A 193 14.58 -2.61 16.49
N PHE A 194 14.61 -3.68 17.28
CA PHE A 194 15.66 -4.68 17.18
C PHE A 194 15.70 -5.33 15.78
N GLY A 195 14.53 -5.65 15.22
CA GLY A 195 14.41 -6.17 13.86
C GLY A 195 14.94 -5.19 12.80
N ILE A 196 14.62 -3.91 12.89
CA ILE A 196 15.14 -2.87 11.98
C ILE A 196 16.67 -2.77 12.08
N ILE A 197 17.20 -2.72 13.29
CA ILE A 197 18.66 -2.68 13.51
C ILE A 197 19.33 -3.91 12.86
N THR A 198 18.78 -5.10 13.09
CA THR A 198 19.29 -6.34 12.48
C THR A 198 19.23 -6.29 10.96
N LEU A 199 18.12 -5.80 10.38
CA LEU A 199 17.95 -5.66 8.93
C LEU A 199 18.93 -4.66 8.31
N ILE A 200 19.30 -3.60 9.03
CA ILE A 200 20.31 -2.63 8.59
C ILE A 200 21.70 -3.26 8.61
N ILE A 201 22.04 -4.02 9.68
CA ILE A 201 23.32 -4.69 9.79
C ILE A 201 23.52 -5.72 8.65
N ILE A 202 22.47 -6.49 8.32
CA ILE A 202 22.52 -7.51 7.26
C ILE A 202 22.59 -6.87 5.86
N ALA A 203 21.97 -5.72 5.67
CA ALA A 203 21.89 -5.05 4.37
C ALA A 203 22.13 -3.53 4.50
N PRO A 204 23.42 -3.11 4.50
CA PRO A 204 23.81 -1.70 4.73
C PRO A 204 23.21 -0.70 3.77
N TYR A 205 22.85 -1.10 2.54
CA TYR A 205 22.18 -0.19 1.57
C TYR A 205 20.85 0.39 2.09
N ARG A 206 20.24 -0.23 3.12
CA ARG A 206 19.03 0.31 3.77
C ARG A 206 19.34 1.55 4.61
N MET A 207 20.57 1.64 5.13
CA MET A 207 21.03 2.85 5.80
C MET A 207 21.15 4.03 4.83
N ASP A 208 21.52 3.77 3.57
CA ASP A 208 21.62 4.83 2.54
C ASP A 208 20.25 5.47 2.27
N ARG A 209 19.16 4.73 2.37
CA ARG A 209 17.80 5.30 2.28
C ARG A 209 17.47 6.21 3.46
N ILE A 210 17.92 5.87 4.68
CA ILE A 210 17.71 6.70 5.86
C ILE A 210 18.59 7.95 5.76
N THR A 211 19.85 7.78 5.39
CA THR A 211 20.78 8.92 5.24
C THR A 211 20.38 9.85 4.12
N SER A 212 19.88 9.33 2.99
CA SER A 212 19.36 10.15 1.89
C SER A 212 18.10 10.92 2.27
N PHE A 213 17.28 10.41 3.20
CA PHE A 213 16.15 11.18 3.73
C PHE A 213 16.60 12.35 4.60
N ILE A 214 17.64 12.17 5.42
CA ILE A 214 18.18 13.22 6.30
C ILE A 214 19.03 14.22 5.50
N ASN A 215 19.87 13.74 4.58
CA ASN A 215 20.72 14.55 3.75
C ASN A 215 20.76 14.01 2.30
N PRO A 216 19.77 14.39 1.47
CA PRO A 216 19.66 13.90 0.10
C PRO A 216 20.79 14.40 -0.81
N TRP A 217 21.44 15.48 -0.43
CA TRP A 217 22.55 16.08 -1.20
C TRP A 217 23.84 15.25 -1.15
N LYS A 218 23.92 14.24 -0.30
CA LYS A 218 25.07 13.34 -0.24
C LYS A 218 25.22 12.46 -1.48
N ASP A 219 24.08 12.07 -2.09
CA ASP A 219 24.03 11.31 -3.34
C ASP A 219 22.91 11.85 -4.26
N PRO A 220 23.14 13.00 -4.92
CA PRO A 220 22.09 13.72 -5.64
C PRO A 220 21.53 13.01 -6.85
N LEU A 221 22.32 12.12 -7.49
CA LEU A 221 21.93 11.39 -8.71
C LEU A 221 21.47 9.95 -8.43
N GLY A 222 21.71 9.44 -7.22
CA GLY A 222 21.30 8.11 -6.79
C GLY A 222 20.14 8.13 -5.81
N THR A 223 20.40 7.75 -4.56
CA THR A 223 19.36 7.55 -3.54
C THR A 223 18.63 8.84 -3.12
N GLY A 224 19.31 10.01 -3.22
CA GLY A 224 18.73 11.33 -2.93
C GLY A 224 17.92 11.95 -4.06
N PHE A 225 18.02 11.43 -5.29
CA PHE A 225 17.45 12.06 -6.49
C PHE A 225 15.96 12.40 -6.35
N GLN A 226 15.13 11.45 -5.92
CA GLN A 226 13.69 11.66 -5.80
C GLN A 226 13.33 12.75 -4.78
N ILE A 227 14.06 12.81 -3.67
CA ILE A 227 13.82 13.80 -2.60
C ILE A 227 14.24 15.18 -3.10
N ILE A 228 15.40 15.30 -3.76
CA ILE A 228 15.88 16.57 -4.33
C ILE A 228 14.91 17.09 -5.39
N GLN A 229 14.41 16.24 -6.29
CA GLN A 229 13.42 16.65 -7.28
C GLN A 229 12.12 17.11 -6.63
N SER A 230 11.68 16.47 -5.55
CA SER A 230 10.52 16.92 -4.76
C SER A 230 10.78 18.29 -4.13
N LEU A 231 11.96 18.51 -3.56
CA LEU A 231 12.34 19.80 -2.99
C LEU A 231 12.43 20.91 -4.04
N TYR A 232 12.95 20.60 -5.23
CA TYR A 232 12.96 21.55 -6.34
C TYR A 232 11.55 21.88 -6.85
N ALA A 233 10.63 20.93 -6.82
CA ALA A 233 9.25 21.18 -7.19
C ALA A 233 8.51 22.06 -6.16
N ILE A 234 8.82 21.89 -4.87
CA ILE A 234 8.16 22.62 -3.78
C ILE A 234 8.79 24.03 -3.60
N GLY A 235 10.13 24.13 -3.63
CA GLY A 235 10.86 25.34 -3.32
C GLY A 235 10.52 26.54 -4.21
N PRO A 236 10.67 26.46 -5.55
CA PRO A 236 10.36 27.59 -6.44
C PRO A 236 8.89 27.70 -6.82
N GLY A 237 8.06 26.69 -6.53
CA GLY A 237 6.70 26.60 -7.05
C GLY A 237 5.69 27.58 -6.42
N GLY A 238 5.93 28.17 -5.27
CA GLY A 238 4.93 28.99 -4.55
C GLY A 238 3.61 28.24 -4.33
N CYS A 239 2.56 28.95 -3.86
CA CYS A 239 1.22 28.35 -3.71
C CYS A 239 0.51 28.06 -5.05
N PHE A 240 0.94 28.69 -6.12
CA PHE A 240 0.31 28.59 -7.46
C PHE A 240 1.41 28.44 -8.52
N PHE A 241 1.68 27.20 -8.92
CA PHE A 241 2.34 26.81 -10.16
C PHE A 241 3.86 26.89 -10.29
N LEU A 242 4.35 25.75 -10.54
CA LEU A 242 5.49 25.42 -11.38
C LEU A 242 5.46 26.22 -12.70
N ARG A 243 6.44 27.05 -12.92
CA ARG A 243 6.85 27.49 -14.24
C ARG A 243 7.77 26.47 -14.88
#